data_e519ec59f018c7093e5d86c110d2923f
#
_entry.id   e519ec59f018c7093e5d86c110d2923f
#
_cell.length_a   1.000
_cell.length_b   1.000
_cell.length_c   1.000
_cell.angle_alpha   90.00
_cell.angle_beta   90.00
_cell.angle_gamma   90.00
#
_symmetry.space_group_name_H-M   'P 1'
#
loop_
_entity.id
_entity.type
_entity.pdbx_description
1 polymer ?
#
loop_
_entity_poly.entity_id
_entity_poly.type
_entity_poly.pdbx_seq_one_letter_code
_entity_poly.pdbx_strand_id
1 'polypeptide(L)'
;VLVLRDGQNAGELTQGDIDHNAMVSLMVGRDVSQYYAHEAHAPGAVALQAENLIVPAWPDHPLNFTVRRGELVGIAGLVGAGRTELLQVLFGIVPALSGRLLIDGQPQSLTAPADAIRAGLALVPEDRKEQGLILEMAVRDNIGLPGLHRHQRSGLANFARQDADSGAMIGRLDIRTPSADQVVQYLSGGNQQKVVLAKWLALEPRILLLDEPTR
;
A
#
# COMPACT_ATOMS: atom_id res chain seq x y z
N VAL A 1 -33.97 14.22 6.93
CA VAL A 1 -32.53 14.47 6.81
C VAL A 1 -32.27 15.19 5.49
N LEU A 2 -31.62 16.34 5.53
CA LEU A 2 -31.14 17.06 4.36
C LEU A 2 -29.67 16.69 4.12
N VAL A 3 -29.35 16.27 2.91
CA VAL A 3 -27.99 15.89 2.52
C VAL A 3 -27.39 16.99 1.64
N LEU A 4 -26.24 17.53 2.06
CA LEU A 4 -25.49 18.54 1.29
C LEU A 4 -24.25 17.89 0.67
N ARG A 5 -23.96 18.23 -0.59
CA ARG A 5 -22.74 17.83 -1.31
C ARG A 5 -22.26 19.01 -2.17
N ASP A 6 -20.96 19.30 -2.07
CA ASP A 6 -20.31 20.38 -2.83
C ASP A 6 -21.04 21.74 -2.68
N GLY A 7 -21.58 22.02 -1.49
CA GLY A 7 -22.32 23.26 -1.18
C GLY A 7 -23.75 23.33 -1.73
N GLN A 8 -24.26 22.24 -2.30
CA GLN A 8 -25.62 22.15 -2.84
C GLN A 8 -26.46 21.08 -2.11
N ASN A 9 -27.79 21.23 -2.17
CA ASN A 9 -28.71 20.20 -1.70
C ASN A 9 -28.64 18.98 -2.65
N ALA A 10 -28.16 17.86 -2.12
CA ALA A 10 -28.03 16.60 -2.85
C ALA A 10 -29.28 15.72 -2.72
N GLY A 11 -30.17 16.03 -1.76
CA GLY A 11 -31.44 15.34 -1.56
C GLY A 11 -31.94 15.41 -0.12
N GLU A 12 -33.19 15.03 0.05
CA GLU A 12 -33.88 14.94 1.34
C GLU A 12 -34.36 13.52 1.57
N LEU A 13 -34.21 13.04 2.79
CA LEU A 13 -34.75 11.75 3.23
C LEU A 13 -35.78 11.98 4.34
N THR A 14 -36.98 11.46 4.18
CA THR A 14 -38.03 11.47 5.20
C THR A 14 -37.79 10.39 6.24
N GLN A 15 -38.52 10.42 7.37
CA GLN A 15 -38.30 9.51 8.49
C GLN A 15 -38.41 8.02 8.12
N GLY A 16 -39.16 7.67 7.05
CA GLY A 16 -39.32 6.32 6.57
C GLY A 16 -38.22 5.86 5.58
N ASP A 17 -37.51 6.81 4.97
CA ASP A 17 -36.53 6.58 3.92
C ASP A 17 -35.08 6.69 4.43
N ILE A 18 -34.90 6.96 5.73
CA ILE A 18 -33.57 7.09 6.35
C ILE A 18 -32.94 5.72 6.46
N ASP A 19 -32.09 5.40 5.48
CA ASP A 19 -31.22 4.24 5.46
C ASP A 19 -29.77 4.70 5.30
N HIS A 20 -28.83 3.95 5.89
CA HIS A 20 -27.40 4.25 5.82
C HIS A 20 -26.91 4.35 4.37
N ASN A 21 -27.30 3.39 3.53
CA ASN A 21 -26.90 3.34 2.12
C ASN A 21 -27.49 4.50 1.32
N ALA A 22 -28.75 4.86 1.58
CA ALA A 22 -29.41 5.99 0.94
C ALA A 22 -28.71 7.31 1.30
N MET A 23 -28.35 7.52 2.56
CA MET A 23 -27.59 8.70 2.99
C MET A 23 -26.22 8.76 2.32
N VAL A 24 -25.45 7.67 2.35
CA VAL A 24 -24.13 7.59 1.76
C VAL A 24 -24.19 7.80 0.24
N SER A 25 -25.16 7.21 -0.44
CA SER A 25 -25.37 7.39 -1.88
C SER A 25 -25.61 8.86 -2.26
N LEU A 26 -26.42 9.59 -1.49
CA LEU A 26 -26.64 11.02 -1.69
C LEU A 26 -25.39 11.84 -1.40
N MET A 27 -24.63 11.51 -0.33
CA MET A 27 -23.40 12.21 0.03
C MET A 27 -22.29 12.02 -1.00
N VAL A 28 -22.13 10.79 -1.51
CA VAL A 28 -21.09 10.43 -2.49
C VAL A 28 -21.54 10.71 -3.93
N GLY A 29 -22.83 10.67 -4.20
CA GLY A 29 -23.43 10.88 -5.53
C GLY A 29 -23.31 9.69 -6.46
N ARG A 30 -23.01 8.51 -5.94
CA ARG A 30 -22.90 7.25 -6.67
C ARG A 30 -23.41 6.11 -5.80
N ASP A 31 -23.86 5.06 -6.41
CA ASP A 31 -24.29 3.85 -5.71
C ASP A 31 -23.06 3.15 -5.10
N VAL A 32 -23.04 3.05 -3.77
CA VAL A 32 -21.92 2.46 -3.02
C VAL A 32 -21.76 0.97 -3.31
N SER A 33 -22.84 0.29 -3.70
CA SER A 33 -22.81 -1.14 -4.04
C SER A 33 -21.95 -1.45 -5.27
N GLN A 34 -21.70 -0.48 -6.14
CA GLN A 34 -20.85 -0.63 -7.33
C GLN A 34 -19.35 -0.43 -7.07
N TYR A 35 -18.97 0.05 -5.87
CA TYR A 35 -17.54 0.28 -5.55
C TYR A 35 -16.77 -0.98 -5.19
N TYR A 36 -17.47 -2.06 -4.84
CA TYR A 36 -16.85 -3.30 -4.37
C TYR A 36 -17.30 -4.49 -5.22
N ALA A 37 -17.04 -4.42 -6.54
CA ALA A 37 -17.12 -5.62 -7.37
C ALA A 37 -15.97 -6.55 -6.93
N HIS A 38 -16.21 -7.33 -5.87
CA HIS A 38 -15.30 -8.37 -5.44
C HIS A 38 -15.45 -9.57 -6.39
N GLU A 39 -14.54 -9.70 -7.33
CA GLU A 39 -14.40 -10.96 -8.07
C GLU A 39 -13.77 -11.99 -7.13
N ALA A 40 -14.54 -12.98 -6.76
CA ALA A 40 -14.04 -14.05 -5.90
C ALA A 40 -12.99 -14.89 -6.67
N HIS A 41 -11.74 -14.73 -6.30
CA HIS A 41 -10.67 -15.59 -6.80
C HIS A 41 -10.38 -16.72 -5.79
N ALA A 42 -10.22 -17.93 -6.30
CA ALA A 42 -9.78 -19.03 -5.44
C ALA A 42 -8.33 -18.76 -4.98
N PRO A 43 -8.04 -18.78 -3.67
CA PRO A 43 -6.69 -18.58 -3.17
C PRO A 43 -5.74 -19.62 -3.73
N GLY A 44 -4.57 -19.18 -4.20
CA GLY A 44 -3.53 -20.05 -4.74
C GLY A 44 -2.66 -20.71 -3.67
N ALA A 45 -1.43 -21.08 -4.02
CA ALA A 45 -0.43 -21.62 -3.09
C ALA A 45 -0.07 -20.58 -2.01
N VAL A 46 0.47 -21.07 -0.87
CA VAL A 46 0.96 -20.19 0.21
C VAL A 46 2.12 -19.34 -0.31
N ALA A 47 1.97 -18.02 -0.22
CA ALA A 47 2.97 -17.04 -0.61
C ALA A 47 3.81 -16.57 0.58
N LEU A 48 3.17 -16.38 1.75
CA LEU A 48 3.81 -15.95 2.99
C LEU A 48 3.35 -16.85 4.12
N GLN A 49 4.27 -17.27 4.98
CA GLN A 49 3.96 -18.01 6.20
C GLN A 49 4.82 -17.51 7.34
N ALA A 50 4.20 -17.18 8.45
CA ALA A 50 4.84 -16.88 9.72
C ALA A 50 4.66 -18.06 10.67
N GLU A 51 5.74 -18.55 11.28
CA GLU A 51 5.75 -19.65 12.22
C GLU A 51 6.36 -19.19 13.55
N ASN A 52 5.55 -19.15 14.58
CA ASN A 52 5.94 -18.69 15.93
C ASN A 52 6.73 -17.38 15.91
N LEU A 53 6.32 -16.47 15.01
CA LEU A 53 6.98 -15.19 14.83
C LEU A 53 6.71 -14.30 16.04
N ILE A 54 7.76 -13.87 16.72
CA ILE A 54 7.66 -12.96 17.86
C ILE A 54 8.17 -11.60 17.46
N VAL A 55 7.27 -10.61 17.52
CA VAL A 55 7.61 -9.21 17.28
C VAL A 55 7.99 -8.52 18.58
N PRO A 56 8.94 -7.55 18.59
CA PRO A 56 9.37 -6.88 19.82
C PRO A 56 8.28 -6.18 20.60
N ALA A 57 7.23 -5.70 19.93
CA ALA A 57 6.08 -5.09 20.57
C ALA A 57 5.24 -6.08 21.41
N TRP A 58 5.32 -7.37 21.10
CA TRP A 58 4.52 -8.44 21.72
C TRP A 58 5.38 -9.68 21.99
N PRO A 59 6.34 -9.60 22.96
CA PRO A 59 7.33 -10.66 23.18
C PRO A 59 6.73 -11.97 23.67
N ASP A 60 5.56 -11.92 24.29
CA ASP A 60 4.87 -13.11 24.86
C ASP A 60 3.83 -13.73 23.92
N HIS A 61 3.66 -13.17 22.70
CA HIS A 61 2.61 -13.59 21.78
C HIS A 61 3.18 -14.07 20.43
N PRO A 62 3.45 -15.37 20.28
CA PRO A 62 3.90 -15.91 19.01
C PRO A 62 2.79 -15.87 17.96
N LEU A 63 3.10 -15.27 16.81
CA LEU A 63 2.18 -15.14 15.70
C LEU A 63 2.36 -16.30 14.73
N ASN A 64 1.23 -16.88 14.30
CA ASN A 64 1.18 -17.92 13.28
C ASN A 64 0.10 -17.57 12.28
N PHE A 65 0.47 -17.37 11.02
CA PHE A 65 -0.50 -17.09 9.95
C PHE A 65 0.09 -17.43 8.60
N THR A 66 -0.80 -17.55 7.60
CA THR A 66 -0.43 -17.75 6.20
C THR A 66 -1.19 -16.78 5.32
N VAL A 67 -0.57 -16.35 4.22
CA VAL A 67 -1.19 -15.58 3.14
C VAL A 67 -0.97 -16.32 1.84
N ARG A 68 -2.02 -16.51 1.06
CA ARG A 68 -1.99 -17.23 -0.21
C ARG A 68 -1.88 -16.27 -1.39
N ARG A 69 -1.44 -16.76 -2.52
CA ARG A 69 -1.42 -15.98 -3.77
C ARG A 69 -2.84 -15.57 -4.17
N GLY A 70 -3.02 -14.29 -4.52
CA GLY A 70 -4.33 -13.71 -4.84
C GLY A 70 -5.25 -13.49 -3.64
N GLU A 71 -4.78 -13.73 -2.41
CA GLU A 71 -5.54 -13.50 -1.20
C GLU A 71 -5.31 -12.08 -0.67
N LEU A 72 -6.38 -11.44 -0.21
CA LEU A 72 -6.35 -10.19 0.54
C LEU A 72 -6.64 -10.50 2.02
N VAL A 73 -5.64 -10.32 2.87
CA VAL A 73 -5.74 -10.56 4.31
C VAL A 73 -5.81 -9.22 5.04
N GLY A 74 -6.89 -8.99 5.79
CA GLY A 74 -7.06 -7.83 6.64
C GLY A 74 -6.58 -8.09 8.07
N ILE A 75 -5.73 -7.20 8.61
CA ILE A 75 -5.29 -7.21 10.00
C ILE A 75 -6.07 -6.14 10.75
N ALA A 76 -7.02 -6.54 11.59
CA ALA A 76 -7.84 -5.65 12.39
C ALA A 76 -7.33 -5.55 13.84
N GLY A 77 -7.48 -4.39 14.46
CA GLY A 77 -7.11 -4.15 15.85
C GLY A 77 -7.30 -2.69 16.25
N LEU A 78 -7.33 -2.45 17.55
CA LEU A 78 -7.38 -1.08 18.09
C LEU A 78 -6.08 -0.32 17.80
N VAL A 79 -6.10 0.99 17.97
CA VAL A 79 -4.88 1.81 17.93
C VAL A 79 -3.90 1.30 18.98
N GLY A 80 -2.65 1.08 18.60
CA GLY A 80 -1.62 0.48 19.46
C GLY A 80 -1.67 -1.05 19.52
N ALA A 81 -2.49 -1.71 18.68
CA ALA A 81 -2.54 -3.18 18.62
C ALA A 81 -1.34 -3.84 17.93
N GLY A 82 -0.29 -3.10 17.56
CA GLY A 82 0.95 -3.65 17.00
C GLY A 82 0.88 -4.01 15.52
N ARG A 83 -0.11 -3.49 14.78
CA ARG A 83 -0.25 -3.76 13.33
C ARG A 83 0.93 -3.25 12.54
N THR A 84 1.31 -1.99 12.74
CA THR A 84 2.47 -1.34 12.11
C THR A 84 3.77 -2.07 12.46
N GLU A 85 3.95 -2.43 13.72
CA GLU A 85 5.14 -3.15 14.22
C GLU A 85 5.29 -4.52 13.55
N LEU A 86 4.17 -5.23 13.36
CA LEU A 86 4.18 -6.48 12.59
C LEU A 86 4.63 -6.24 11.15
N LEU A 87 4.07 -5.25 10.46
CA LEU A 87 4.45 -4.94 9.08
C LEU A 87 5.92 -4.51 8.97
N GLN A 88 6.44 -3.77 9.96
CA GLN A 88 7.85 -3.39 10.04
C GLN A 88 8.76 -4.61 10.21
N VAL A 89 8.36 -5.60 11.01
CA VAL A 89 9.10 -6.87 11.15
C VAL A 89 9.06 -7.66 9.84
N LEU A 90 7.91 -7.79 9.21
CA LEU A 90 7.78 -8.48 7.93
C LEU A 90 8.58 -7.82 6.80
N PHE A 91 8.81 -6.51 6.90
CA PHE A 91 9.61 -5.77 5.93
C PHE A 91 11.11 -5.63 6.32
N GLY A 92 11.51 -6.17 7.47
CA GLY A 92 12.90 -6.13 7.92
C GLY A 92 13.37 -4.77 8.43
N ILE A 93 12.47 -3.86 8.80
CA ILE A 93 12.79 -2.58 9.47
C ILE A 93 13.20 -2.86 10.91
N VAL A 94 12.47 -3.74 11.59
CA VAL A 94 12.75 -4.19 12.94
C VAL A 94 12.97 -5.70 12.90
N PRO A 95 14.03 -6.25 13.52
CA PRO A 95 14.23 -7.69 13.53
C PRO A 95 13.19 -8.38 14.41
N ALA A 96 12.73 -9.56 14.00
CA ALA A 96 11.94 -10.44 14.86
C ALA A 96 12.79 -10.92 16.05
N LEU A 97 12.17 -11.09 17.22
CA LEU A 97 12.86 -11.69 18.38
C LEU A 97 13.13 -13.18 18.18
N SER A 98 12.18 -13.88 17.57
CA SER A 98 12.29 -15.31 17.24
C SER A 98 11.23 -15.71 16.22
N GLY A 99 11.22 -16.99 15.84
CA GLY A 99 10.30 -17.55 14.87
C GLY A 99 10.89 -17.62 13.47
N ARG A 100 10.05 -17.95 12.50
CA ARG A 100 10.45 -18.10 11.10
C ARG A 100 9.46 -17.40 10.18
N LEU A 101 9.99 -16.80 9.13
CA LEU A 101 9.21 -16.28 8.01
C LEU A 101 9.60 -17.05 6.76
N LEU A 102 8.60 -17.57 6.05
CA LEU A 102 8.80 -18.28 4.79
C LEU A 102 8.08 -17.52 3.67
N ILE A 103 8.75 -17.40 2.53
CA ILE A 103 8.17 -16.88 1.30
C ILE A 103 8.28 -17.99 0.23
N ASP A 104 7.15 -18.32 -0.38
CA ASP A 104 7.03 -19.46 -1.32
C ASP A 104 7.67 -20.75 -0.74
N GLY A 105 7.46 -21.00 0.56
CA GLY A 105 8.00 -22.17 1.28
C GLY A 105 9.49 -22.09 1.63
N GLN A 106 10.20 -21.02 1.26
CA GLN A 106 11.63 -20.85 1.55
C GLN A 106 11.83 -19.94 2.77
N PRO A 107 12.57 -20.39 3.78
CA PRO A 107 12.90 -19.56 4.94
C PRO A 107 13.63 -18.27 4.52
N GLN A 108 13.23 -17.15 5.09
CA GLN A 108 13.82 -15.83 4.84
C GLN A 108 14.41 -15.26 6.11
N SER A 109 15.59 -14.64 5.97
CA SER A 109 16.20 -13.81 7.02
C SER A 109 16.13 -12.37 6.56
N LEU A 110 15.11 -11.66 7.03
CA LEU A 110 14.87 -10.26 6.68
C LEU A 110 15.46 -9.37 7.79
N THR A 111 16.69 -8.94 7.60
CA THR A 111 17.43 -8.11 8.57
C THR A 111 17.49 -6.64 8.14
N ALA A 112 17.07 -6.35 6.92
CA ALA A 112 16.98 -5.01 6.36
C ALA A 112 15.87 -4.93 5.30
N PRO A 113 15.30 -3.74 5.02
CA PRO A 113 14.32 -3.54 3.96
C PRO A 113 14.80 -4.04 2.58
N ALA A 114 16.10 -3.93 2.31
CA ALA A 114 16.68 -4.44 1.05
C ALA A 114 16.52 -5.96 0.90
N ASP A 115 16.52 -6.73 2.00
CA ASP A 115 16.29 -8.18 1.98
C ASP A 115 14.82 -8.47 1.62
N ALA A 116 13.89 -7.74 2.23
CA ALA A 116 12.47 -7.85 1.94
C ALA A 116 12.15 -7.51 0.47
N ILE A 117 12.73 -6.43 -0.06
CA ILE A 117 12.57 -6.05 -1.46
C ILE A 117 13.10 -7.15 -2.38
N ARG A 118 14.28 -7.72 -2.11
CA ARG A 118 14.83 -8.85 -2.89
C ARG A 118 13.93 -10.10 -2.81
N ALA A 119 13.33 -10.33 -1.66
CA ALA A 119 12.37 -11.42 -1.48
C ALA A 119 11.01 -11.16 -2.13
N GLY A 120 10.80 -9.97 -2.72
CA GLY A 120 9.59 -9.60 -3.44
C GLY A 120 8.49 -8.99 -2.56
N LEU A 121 8.83 -8.46 -1.38
CA LEU A 121 7.91 -7.69 -0.56
C LEU A 121 8.00 -6.20 -0.89
N ALA A 122 6.88 -5.51 -0.67
CA ALA A 122 6.82 -4.05 -0.67
C ALA A 122 5.98 -3.57 0.52
N LEU A 123 6.29 -2.40 1.05
CA LEU A 123 5.58 -1.81 2.19
C LEU A 123 5.12 -0.39 1.84
N VAL A 124 3.81 -0.18 1.86
CA VAL A 124 3.20 1.15 1.88
C VAL A 124 3.00 1.56 3.33
N PRO A 125 3.72 2.56 3.84
CA PRO A 125 3.64 2.97 5.24
C PRO A 125 2.40 3.82 5.52
N GLU A 126 2.05 3.94 6.80
CA GLU A 126 0.95 4.80 7.28
C GLU A 126 1.22 6.28 6.97
N ASP A 127 2.41 6.78 7.33
CA ASP A 127 2.78 8.17 7.04
C ASP A 127 3.53 8.27 5.70
N ARG A 128 2.77 8.71 4.67
CA ARG A 128 3.33 8.91 3.35
C ARG A 128 4.36 10.02 3.28
N LYS A 129 4.26 11.05 4.15
CA LYS A 129 5.13 12.23 4.08
C LYS A 129 6.48 11.97 4.75
N GLU A 130 6.48 11.28 5.88
CA GLU A 130 7.71 11.01 6.63
C GLU A 130 8.42 9.74 6.17
N GLN A 131 7.67 8.72 5.73
CA GLN A 131 8.20 7.39 5.44
C GLN A 131 8.02 6.95 3.99
N GLY A 132 7.03 7.51 3.31
CA GLY A 132 6.65 7.05 1.96
C GLY A 132 7.33 7.80 0.83
N LEU A 133 7.55 9.11 0.96
CA LEU A 133 7.98 10.01 -0.10
C LEU A 133 9.16 10.88 0.32
N ILE A 134 9.93 11.31 -0.67
CA ILE A 134 10.84 12.45 -0.54
C ILE A 134 10.12 13.63 -1.19
N LEU A 135 9.52 14.50 -0.36
CA LEU A 135 8.57 15.52 -0.80
C LEU A 135 9.16 16.53 -1.78
N GLU A 136 10.46 16.83 -1.67
CA GLU A 136 11.18 17.77 -2.53
C GLU A 136 11.59 17.17 -3.88
N MET A 137 11.48 15.84 -4.04
CA MET A 137 11.82 15.16 -5.29
C MET A 137 10.63 15.11 -6.25
N ALA A 138 10.94 14.96 -7.52
CA ALA A 138 9.95 14.79 -8.58
C ALA A 138 9.15 13.47 -8.43
N VAL A 139 7.98 13.42 -9.04
CA VAL A 139 7.14 12.21 -9.09
C VAL A 139 7.92 11.02 -9.66
N ARG A 140 8.61 11.20 -10.81
CA ARG A 140 9.40 10.13 -11.43
C ARG A 140 10.52 9.62 -10.52
N ASP A 141 11.17 10.54 -9.78
CA ASP A 141 12.30 10.17 -8.93
C ASP A 141 11.83 9.38 -7.72
N ASN A 142 10.71 9.78 -7.10
CA ASN A 142 10.08 9.02 -6.04
C ASN A 142 9.67 7.60 -6.51
N ILE A 143 9.05 7.48 -7.69
CA ILE A 143 8.64 6.19 -8.25
C ILE A 143 9.87 5.32 -8.54
N GLY A 144 10.93 5.88 -9.12
CA GLY A 144 12.13 5.15 -9.52
C GLY A 144 13.06 4.75 -8.38
N LEU A 145 12.97 5.42 -7.22
CA LEU A 145 13.93 5.31 -6.13
C LEU A 145 14.20 3.88 -5.64
N PRO A 146 13.20 3.02 -5.33
CA PRO A 146 13.48 1.66 -4.86
C PRO A 146 14.06 0.75 -5.93
N GLY A 147 13.83 1.08 -7.19
CA GLY A 147 14.29 0.32 -8.36
C GLY A 147 15.58 0.85 -8.99
N LEU A 148 16.31 1.77 -8.37
CA LEU A 148 17.49 2.38 -8.97
C LEU A 148 18.51 1.38 -9.53
N HIS A 149 18.72 0.25 -8.84
CA HIS A 149 19.61 -0.80 -9.32
C HIS A 149 19.10 -1.47 -10.61
N ARG A 150 17.79 -1.48 -10.87
CA ARG A 150 17.18 -2.00 -12.12
C ARG A 150 17.33 -1.01 -13.29
N HIS A 151 17.47 0.28 -12.96
CA HIS A 151 17.65 1.37 -13.92
C HIS A 151 19.12 1.68 -14.19
N GLN A 152 20.04 0.80 -13.79
CA GLN A 152 21.45 0.95 -14.07
C GLN A 152 21.87 0.18 -15.32
N ARG A 153 22.75 0.77 -16.13
CA ARG A 153 23.47 0.13 -17.23
C ARG A 153 24.95 0.42 -17.06
N SER A 154 25.76 -0.61 -16.86
CA SER A 154 27.20 -0.46 -16.65
C SER A 154 27.56 0.50 -15.49
N GLY A 155 26.77 0.51 -14.42
CA GLY A 155 26.96 1.39 -13.24
C GLY A 155 26.44 2.82 -13.42
N LEU A 156 25.88 3.18 -14.57
CA LEU A 156 25.28 4.48 -14.82
C LEU A 156 23.74 4.40 -14.81
N ALA A 157 23.10 5.46 -14.32
CA ALA A 157 21.64 5.55 -14.30
C ALA A 157 21.09 5.64 -15.75
N ASN A 158 20.07 4.83 -16.02
CA ASN A 158 19.34 4.86 -17.29
C ASN A 158 18.03 5.66 -17.09
N PHE A 159 18.12 6.96 -17.25
CA PHE A 159 16.97 7.86 -17.07
C PHE A 159 15.83 7.57 -18.05
N ALA A 160 16.12 7.18 -19.28
CA ALA A 160 15.07 6.87 -20.26
C ALA A 160 14.19 5.68 -19.79
N ARG A 161 14.78 4.68 -19.15
CA ARG A 161 14.03 3.55 -18.59
C ARG A 161 13.23 3.99 -17.34
N GLN A 162 13.82 4.80 -16.49
CA GLN A 162 13.14 5.35 -15.32
C GLN A 162 11.91 6.18 -15.75
N ASP A 163 12.05 7.02 -16.77
CA ASP A 163 10.96 7.83 -17.32
C ASP A 163 9.84 6.97 -17.88
N ALA A 164 10.18 5.91 -18.62
CA ALA A 164 9.20 4.98 -19.19
C ALA A 164 8.41 4.25 -18.08
N ASP A 165 9.10 3.70 -17.07
CA ASP A 165 8.48 2.97 -15.96
C ASP A 165 7.61 3.92 -15.10
N SER A 166 8.08 5.13 -14.83
CA SER A 166 7.33 6.14 -14.09
C SER A 166 6.10 6.60 -14.87
N GLY A 167 6.22 6.84 -16.17
CA GLY A 167 5.11 7.22 -17.04
C GLY A 167 4.02 6.14 -17.08
N ALA A 168 4.42 4.86 -17.17
CA ALA A 168 3.51 3.74 -17.13
C ALA A 168 2.73 3.68 -15.78
N MET A 169 3.40 3.92 -14.64
CA MET A 169 2.76 3.95 -13.33
C MET A 169 1.83 5.16 -13.14
N ILE A 170 2.23 6.34 -13.64
CA ILE A 170 1.38 7.54 -13.64
C ILE A 170 0.06 7.26 -14.36
N GLY A 171 0.13 6.66 -15.56
CA GLY A 171 -1.07 6.29 -16.31
C GLY A 171 -1.89 5.18 -15.66
N ARG A 172 -1.25 4.12 -15.15
CA ARG A 172 -1.91 2.96 -14.53
C ARG A 172 -2.73 3.34 -13.29
N LEU A 173 -2.22 4.28 -12.48
CA LEU A 173 -2.87 4.70 -11.23
C LEU A 173 -3.65 6.00 -11.37
N ASP A 174 -3.75 6.56 -12.58
CA ASP A 174 -4.39 7.86 -12.82
C ASP A 174 -3.87 8.92 -11.83
N ILE A 175 -2.53 9.10 -11.79
CA ILE A 175 -1.91 10.11 -10.95
C ILE A 175 -2.10 11.46 -11.64
N ARG A 176 -2.86 12.36 -11.01
CA ARG A 176 -3.08 13.71 -11.55
C ARG A 176 -1.87 14.58 -11.23
N THR A 177 -1.01 14.74 -12.20
CA THR A 177 0.18 15.57 -12.17
C THR A 177 0.37 16.28 -13.52
N PRO A 178 0.86 17.55 -13.55
CA PRO A 178 1.17 18.23 -14.80
C PRO A 178 2.25 17.54 -15.63
N SER A 179 3.24 16.94 -14.97
CA SER A 179 4.34 16.18 -15.58
C SER A 179 4.95 15.22 -14.59
N ALA A 180 5.80 14.31 -15.05
CA ALA A 180 6.59 13.43 -14.18
C ALA A 180 7.67 14.20 -13.38
N ASP A 181 8.06 15.38 -13.84
CA ASP A 181 9.02 16.29 -13.18
C ASP A 181 8.39 17.11 -12.04
N GLN A 182 7.07 17.09 -11.90
CA GLN A 182 6.39 17.80 -10.83
C GLN A 182 6.89 17.33 -9.46
N VAL A 183 7.28 18.28 -8.62
CA VAL A 183 7.69 17.99 -7.23
C VAL A 183 6.48 17.51 -6.43
N VAL A 184 6.64 16.38 -5.71
CA VAL A 184 5.53 15.65 -5.07
C VAL A 184 4.81 16.46 -4.00
N GLN A 185 5.50 17.35 -3.28
CA GLN A 185 4.87 18.18 -2.24
C GLN A 185 3.70 19.04 -2.75
N TYR A 186 3.67 19.39 -4.03
CA TYR A 186 2.62 20.20 -4.63
C TYR A 186 1.41 19.38 -5.14
N LEU A 187 1.46 18.07 -5.02
CA LEU A 187 0.33 17.21 -5.34
C LEU A 187 -0.69 17.18 -4.17
N SER A 188 -1.95 16.93 -4.51
CA SER A 188 -2.96 16.63 -3.49
C SER A 188 -2.60 15.36 -2.72
N GLY A 189 -3.09 15.23 -1.46
CA GLY A 189 -2.81 14.07 -0.62
C GLY A 189 -3.16 12.73 -1.29
N GLY A 190 -4.27 12.65 -2.02
CA GLY A 190 -4.64 11.44 -2.76
C GLY A 190 -3.68 11.11 -3.90
N ASN A 191 -3.13 12.12 -4.60
CA ASN A 191 -2.11 11.87 -5.63
C ASN A 191 -0.75 11.52 -5.02
N GLN A 192 -0.37 12.09 -3.89
CA GLN A 192 0.80 11.67 -3.13
C GLN A 192 0.70 10.19 -2.72
N GLN A 193 -0.48 9.75 -2.24
CA GLN A 193 -0.71 8.35 -1.89
C GLN A 193 -0.56 7.42 -3.12
N LYS A 194 -1.07 7.85 -4.26
CA LYS A 194 -0.88 7.13 -5.53
C LYS A 194 0.59 7.04 -5.93
N VAL A 195 1.41 8.08 -5.68
CA VAL A 195 2.86 8.04 -5.92
C VAL A 195 3.55 7.01 -5.02
N VAL A 196 3.16 6.91 -3.73
CA VAL A 196 3.68 5.85 -2.83
C VAL A 196 3.33 4.46 -3.36
N LEU A 197 2.09 4.25 -3.80
CA LEU A 197 1.70 2.98 -4.41
C LEU A 197 2.48 2.70 -5.70
N ALA A 198 2.61 3.70 -6.59
CA ALA A 198 3.37 3.60 -7.84
C ALA A 198 4.81 3.18 -7.60
N LYS A 199 5.48 3.81 -6.62
CA LYS A 199 6.84 3.52 -6.17
C LYS A 199 7.07 2.03 -5.90
N TRP A 200 6.13 1.40 -5.23
CA TRP A 200 6.23 -0.01 -4.87
C TRP A 200 5.74 -0.94 -5.99
N LEU A 201 4.65 -0.60 -6.67
CA LEU A 201 4.11 -1.40 -7.76
C LEU A 201 5.04 -1.46 -8.98
N ALA A 202 5.89 -0.44 -9.19
CA ALA A 202 6.93 -0.45 -10.21
C ALA A 202 7.98 -1.57 -10.02
N LEU A 203 8.10 -2.11 -8.81
CA LEU A 203 8.95 -3.26 -8.50
C LEU A 203 8.30 -4.60 -8.80
N GLU A 204 6.99 -4.62 -9.14
CA GLU A 204 6.21 -5.85 -9.33
C GLU A 204 6.32 -6.80 -8.12
N PRO A 205 5.95 -6.33 -6.92
CA PRO A 205 6.10 -7.13 -5.71
C PRO A 205 5.19 -8.35 -5.74
N ARG A 206 5.65 -9.46 -5.15
CA ARG A 206 4.84 -10.67 -4.96
C ARG A 206 3.89 -10.54 -3.77
N ILE A 207 4.30 -9.76 -2.77
CA ILE A 207 3.56 -9.51 -1.53
C ILE A 207 3.58 -8.02 -1.26
N LEU A 208 2.39 -7.43 -1.12
CA LEU A 208 2.23 -6.01 -0.81
C LEU A 208 1.69 -5.86 0.61
N LEU A 209 2.47 -5.23 1.47
CA LEU A 209 2.11 -4.86 2.83
C LEU A 209 1.52 -3.44 2.79
N LEU A 210 0.34 -3.24 3.37
CA LEU A 210 -0.35 -1.96 3.36
C LEU A 210 -0.67 -1.55 4.80
N ASP A 211 -0.09 -0.45 5.25
CA ASP A 211 -0.36 0.13 6.57
C ASP A 211 -1.27 1.35 6.40
N GLU A 212 -2.52 1.23 6.78
CA GLU A 212 -3.58 2.24 6.66
C GLU A 212 -3.56 3.02 5.32
N PRO A 213 -3.62 2.35 4.16
CA PRO A 213 -3.30 2.94 2.85
C PRO A 213 -4.29 4.00 2.37
N THR A 214 -5.39 4.20 3.07
CA THR A 214 -6.48 5.14 2.69
C THR A 214 -6.55 6.39 3.57
N ARG A 215 -5.55 6.61 4.42
CA ARG A 215 -5.49 7.74 5.34
C ARG A 215 -4.95 9.04 4.72
#